data_65e9b97d856dfe829406a3ece5ea35e1
#
_entry.id   65e9b97d856dfe829406a3ece5ea35e1
#
_cell.length_a   1.000
_cell.length_b   1.000
_cell.length_c   1.000
_cell.angle_alpha   90.00
_cell.angle_beta   90.00
_cell.angle_gamma   90.00
#
_symmetry.space_group_name_H-M   'P 1'
#
loop_
_entity.id
_entity.type
_entity.pdbx_description
1 polymer ?
#
loop_
_entity_poly.entity_id
_entity_poly.type
_entity_poly.pdbx_seq_one_letter_code
_entity_poly.pdbx_strand_id
1 'polypeptide(L)'
;MLKIVYRNCAGIDVHKKTIVGTIAKTNEQDITEYQTKSFLTFTEDLIKCREWLMANDTKDVCMESMGKYWIPVFNILEKCCTCIITHPKYVRTILGKKTDKKDSVWIADIFRHGLVEPSFMPPEDIRQLRDLMRYRNKHVYNRTGEKIDFKILLLFPMFKLLMS
;
A
#
# COMPACT_ATOMS: atom_id res chain seq x y z
N MET A 1 -3.57 -15.09 -27.34
CA MET A 1 -4.53 -14.62 -26.33
C MET A 1 -3.87 -14.75 -24.98
N LEU A 2 -3.90 -13.72 -24.12
CA LEU A 2 -3.31 -13.81 -22.77
C LEU A 2 -4.16 -14.76 -21.92
N LYS A 3 -3.49 -15.63 -21.14
CA LYS A 3 -4.18 -16.58 -20.25
C LYS A 3 -4.80 -15.82 -19.07
N ILE A 4 -6.04 -16.13 -18.72
CA ILE A 4 -6.69 -15.61 -17.50
C ILE A 4 -6.28 -16.51 -16.34
N VAL A 5 -5.62 -15.95 -15.34
CA VAL A 5 -5.16 -16.63 -14.12
C VAL A 5 -6.20 -16.49 -13.01
N TYR A 6 -6.72 -15.27 -12.84
CA TYR A 6 -7.72 -14.95 -11.83
C TYR A 6 -9.04 -14.54 -12.50
N ARG A 7 -10.09 -15.37 -12.40
CA ARG A 7 -11.41 -15.08 -12.98
C ARG A 7 -12.23 -14.07 -12.19
N ASN A 8 -11.97 -13.93 -10.90
CA ASN A 8 -12.58 -12.95 -10.02
C ASN A 8 -11.49 -12.33 -9.16
N CYS A 9 -11.10 -11.10 -9.44
CA CYS A 9 -10.05 -10.40 -8.72
C CYS A 9 -10.32 -8.90 -8.65
N ALA A 10 -9.57 -8.20 -7.82
CA ALA A 10 -9.66 -6.75 -7.73
C ALA A 10 -8.30 -6.08 -7.85
N GLY A 11 -8.28 -4.92 -8.51
CA GLY A 11 -7.19 -3.96 -8.49
C GLY A 11 -7.54 -2.75 -7.64
N ILE A 12 -6.65 -2.36 -6.74
CA ILE A 12 -6.84 -1.19 -5.87
C ILE A 12 -5.73 -0.18 -6.12
N ASP A 13 -6.14 1.02 -6.53
CA ASP A 13 -5.28 2.19 -6.59
C ASP A 13 -5.41 2.97 -5.29
N VAL A 14 -4.27 3.21 -4.60
CA VAL A 14 -4.24 3.77 -3.25
C VAL A 14 -3.65 5.16 -3.26
N HIS A 15 -4.45 6.15 -2.88
CA HIS A 15 -4.05 7.53 -2.66
C HIS A 15 -4.11 7.91 -1.18
N LYS A 16 -3.57 9.09 -0.84
CA LYS A 16 -3.53 9.60 0.54
C LYS A 16 -4.93 9.73 1.19
N LYS A 17 -5.94 10.17 0.44
CA LYS A 17 -7.28 10.47 0.96
C LYS A 17 -8.36 9.51 0.49
N THR A 18 -8.10 8.81 -0.61
CA THR A 18 -9.08 7.95 -1.28
C THR A 18 -8.41 6.69 -1.80
N ILE A 19 -9.16 5.63 -1.90
CA ILE A 19 -8.80 4.43 -2.65
C ILE A 19 -9.85 4.20 -3.73
N VAL A 20 -9.42 3.71 -4.87
CA VAL A 20 -10.30 3.30 -5.96
C VAL A 20 -10.09 1.81 -6.19
N GLY A 21 -11.13 1.03 -5.95
CA GLY A 21 -11.14 -0.42 -6.20
C GLY A 21 -11.91 -0.75 -7.47
N THR A 22 -11.38 -1.64 -8.28
CA THR A 22 -12.06 -2.23 -9.43
C THR A 22 -12.04 -3.73 -9.32
N ILE A 23 -13.24 -4.32 -9.30
CA ILE A 23 -13.43 -5.77 -9.40
C ILE A 23 -13.51 -6.13 -10.88
N ALA A 24 -12.77 -7.15 -11.30
CA ALA A 24 -12.82 -7.76 -12.62
C ALA A 24 -13.37 -9.18 -12.48
N LYS A 25 -14.56 -9.42 -13.03
CA LYS A 25 -15.18 -10.75 -13.07
C LYS A 25 -15.20 -11.26 -14.50
N THR A 26 -14.60 -12.40 -14.73
CA THR A 26 -14.55 -13.04 -16.04
C THR A 26 -15.43 -14.29 -16.04
N ASN A 27 -16.40 -14.35 -16.94
CA ASN A 27 -17.29 -15.50 -17.09
C ASN A 27 -16.61 -16.66 -17.85
N GLU A 28 -17.32 -17.77 -18.03
CA GLU A 28 -16.83 -18.96 -18.74
C GLU A 28 -16.53 -18.70 -20.23
N GLN A 29 -17.14 -17.66 -20.80
CA GLN A 29 -16.94 -17.24 -22.20
C GLN A 29 -15.79 -16.22 -22.35
N ASP A 30 -14.99 -16.03 -21.29
CA ASP A 30 -13.86 -15.08 -21.21
C ASP A 30 -14.26 -13.60 -21.39
N ILE A 31 -15.56 -13.27 -21.18
CA ILE A 31 -16.03 -11.89 -21.12
C ILE A 31 -15.82 -11.36 -19.72
N THR A 32 -15.15 -10.20 -19.60
CA THR A 32 -14.84 -9.58 -18.30
C THR A 32 -15.72 -8.36 -18.07
N GLU A 33 -16.37 -8.34 -16.91
CA GLU A 33 -17.10 -7.20 -16.38
C GLU A 33 -16.27 -6.48 -15.31
N TYR A 34 -16.28 -5.14 -15.34
CA TYR A 34 -15.56 -4.32 -14.39
C TYR A 34 -16.55 -3.52 -13.55
N GLN A 35 -16.40 -3.62 -12.23
CA GLN A 35 -17.16 -2.80 -11.28
C GLN A 35 -16.20 -1.96 -10.46
N THR A 36 -16.28 -0.63 -10.60
CA THR A 36 -15.39 0.32 -9.92
C THR A 36 -16.13 1.08 -8.84
N LYS A 37 -15.51 1.20 -7.66
CA LYS A 37 -16.02 1.97 -6.53
C LYS A 37 -14.88 2.70 -5.81
N SER A 38 -15.17 3.93 -5.33
CA SER A 38 -14.22 4.73 -4.56
C SER A 38 -14.61 4.76 -3.08
N PHE A 39 -13.61 4.76 -2.20
CA PHE A 39 -13.77 4.82 -0.76
C PHE A 39 -12.78 5.84 -0.18
N LEU A 40 -13.07 6.39 0.99
CA LEU A 40 -12.12 7.19 1.74
C LEU A 40 -11.13 6.28 2.49
N THR A 41 -9.99 6.85 2.91
CA THR A 41 -8.95 6.09 3.64
C THR A 41 -9.19 6.02 5.16
N PHE A 42 -10.38 6.40 5.63
CA PHE A 42 -10.78 6.18 7.02
C PHE A 42 -11.11 4.72 7.27
N THR A 43 -10.86 4.25 8.49
CA THR A 43 -11.05 2.83 8.86
C THR A 43 -12.44 2.31 8.53
N GLU A 44 -13.50 3.09 8.79
CA GLU A 44 -14.88 2.71 8.47
C GLU A 44 -15.12 2.50 6.97
N ASP A 45 -14.54 3.37 6.13
CA ASP A 45 -14.69 3.27 4.68
C ASP A 45 -13.83 2.12 4.10
N LEU A 46 -12.68 1.84 4.71
CA LEU A 46 -11.88 0.66 4.37
C LEU A 46 -12.60 -0.64 4.75
N ILE A 47 -13.36 -0.66 5.85
CA ILE A 47 -14.23 -1.78 6.21
C ILE A 47 -15.35 -1.94 5.16
N LYS A 48 -15.99 -0.85 4.71
CA LYS A 48 -16.97 -0.89 3.62
C LYS A 48 -16.37 -1.40 2.30
N CYS A 49 -15.11 -1.06 2.03
CA CYS A 49 -14.38 -1.62 0.88
C CYS A 49 -14.24 -3.14 1.01
N ARG A 50 -13.83 -3.62 2.18
CA ARG A 50 -13.73 -5.05 2.48
C ARG A 50 -15.08 -5.75 2.30
N GLU A 51 -16.15 -5.21 2.87
CA GLU A 51 -17.52 -5.76 2.75
C GLU A 51 -17.98 -5.81 1.29
N TRP A 52 -17.67 -4.78 0.51
CA TRP A 52 -17.98 -4.75 -0.91
C TRP A 52 -17.24 -5.84 -1.70
N LEU A 53 -15.95 -6.10 -1.40
CA LEU A 53 -15.19 -7.20 -2.00
C LEU A 53 -15.79 -8.55 -1.60
N MET A 54 -16.14 -8.75 -0.33
CA MET A 54 -16.73 -9.98 0.18
C MET A 54 -18.12 -10.25 -0.42
N ALA A 55 -18.97 -9.22 -0.54
CA ALA A 55 -20.29 -9.31 -1.17
C ALA A 55 -20.21 -9.71 -2.66
N ASN A 56 -19.06 -9.46 -3.28
CA ASN A 56 -18.76 -9.86 -4.66
C ASN A 56 -17.96 -11.17 -4.79
N ASP A 57 -17.74 -11.86 -3.68
CA ASP A 57 -16.91 -13.09 -3.60
C ASP A 57 -15.50 -12.90 -4.19
N THR A 58 -14.94 -11.70 -4.04
CA THR A 58 -13.62 -11.33 -4.57
C THR A 58 -12.58 -11.48 -3.48
N LYS A 59 -11.74 -12.51 -3.57
CA LYS A 59 -10.73 -12.84 -2.55
C LYS A 59 -9.32 -12.44 -2.97
N ASP A 60 -9.04 -12.38 -4.27
CA ASP A 60 -7.72 -12.03 -4.79
C ASP A 60 -7.65 -10.54 -5.10
N VAL A 61 -6.76 -9.82 -4.42
CA VAL A 61 -6.66 -8.36 -4.48
C VAL A 61 -5.22 -7.97 -4.77
N CYS A 62 -5.03 -7.12 -5.77
CA CYS A 62 -3.76 -6.49 -6.07
C CYS A 62 -3.81 -4.99 -5.78
N MET A 63 -2.78 -4.46 -5.13
CA MET A 63 -2.65 -3.02 -4.89
C MET A 63 -1.24 -2.52 -5.17
N GLU A 64 -1.14 -1.25 -5.60
CA GLU A 64 0.14 -0.60 -5.85
C GLU A 64 0.76 -0.07 -4.56
N SER A 65 2.07 -0.29 -4.36
CA SER A 65 2.82 0.11 -3.15
C SER A 65 3.30 1.56 -3.22
N MET A 66 2.43 2.55 -3.43
CA MET A 66 2.84 3.96 -3.37
C MET A 66 2.98 4.46 -1.92
N GLY A 67 4.20 4.85 -1.54
CA GLY A 67 4.50 5.38 -0.21
C GLY A 67 4.15 4.42 0.92
N LYS A 68 3.44 4.93 1.94
CA LYS A 68 2.96 4.14 3.10
C LYS A 68 1.44 4.02 3.16
N TYR A 69 0.72 4.59 2.19
CA TYR A 69 -0.74 4.68 2.23
C TYR A 69 -1.44 3.34 2.05
N TRP A 70 -0.78 2.36 1.42
CA TRP A 70 -1.27 1.01 1.24
C TRP A 70 -1.34 0.19 2.54
N ILE A 71 -0.52 0.53 3.57
CA ILE A 71 -0.40 -0.26 4.81
C ILE A 71 -1.73 -0.43 5.54
N PRO A 72 -2.52 0.61 5.86
CA PRO A 72 -3.80 0.44 6.52
C PRO A 72 -4.81 -0.33 5.66
N VAL A 73 -4.79 -0.16 4.34
CA VAL A 73 -5.65 -0.89 3.40
C VAL A 73 -5.30 -2.38 3.44
N PHE A 74 -4.02 -2.71 3.34
CA PHE A 74 -3.52 -4.07 3.41
C PHE A 74 -3.91 -4.75 4.73
N ASN A 75 -3.66 -4.11 5.87
CA ASN A 75 -3.95 -4.68 7.21
C ASN A 75 -5.45 -4.98 7.44
N ILE A 76 -6.34 -4.26 6.77
CA ILE A 76 -7.79 -4.51 6.85
C ILE A 76 -8.20 -5.63 5.90
N LEU A 77 -7.64 -5.67 4.68
CA LEU A 77 -8.02 -6.63 3.66
C LEU A 77 -7.36 -8.00 3.82
N GLU A 78 -6.13 -8.09 4.33
CA GLU A 78 -5.41 -9.37 4.52
C GLU A 78 -6.14 -10.36 5.43
N LYS A 79 -7.09 -9.89 6.26
CA LYS A 79 -7.89 -10.74 7.16
C LYS A 79 -8.90 -11.61 6.42
N CYS A 80 -9.25 -11.27 5.18
CA CYS A 80 -10.28 -11.96 4.39
C CYS A 80 -9.92 -12.14 2.92
N CYS A 81 -8.86 -11.49 2.44
CA CYS A 81 -8.43 -11.52 1.05
C CYS A 81 -6.96 -11.91 0.94
N THR A 82 -6.62 -12.58 -0.15
CA THR A 82 -5.23 -12.76 -0.57
C THR A 82 -4.74 -11.48 -1.21
N CYS A 83 -3.98 -10.68 -0.45
CA CYS A 83 -3.53 -9.36 -0.90
C CYS A 83 -2.13 -9.44 -1.50
N ILE A 84 -1.98 -9.02 -2.74
CA ILE A 84 -0.71 -8.88 -3.44
C ILE A 84 -0.36 -7.40 -3.54
N ILE A 85 0.86 -7.07 -3.11
CA ILE A 85 1.43 -5.73 -3.29
C ILE A 85 2.38 -5.78 -4.48
N THR A 86 2.22 -4.84 -5.40
CA THR A 86 3.12 -4.69 -6.54
C THR A 86 3.83 -3.34 -6.52
N HIS A 87 5.05 -3.33 -7.06
CA HIS A 87 5.81 -2.09 -7.16
C HIS A 87 5.33 -1.26 -8.38
N PRO A 88 5.18 0.07 -8.26
CA PRO A 88 4.71 0.97 -9.31
C PRO A 88 5.44 0.84 -10.65
N LYS A 89 6.74 0.51 -10.61
CA LYS A 89 7.55 0.31 -11.82
C LYS A 89 6.98 -0.79 -12.72
N TYR A 90 6.53 -1.89 -12.16
CA TYR A 90 5.99 -3.02 -12.94
C TYR A 90 4.63 -2.70 -13.54
N VAL A 91 3.79 -1.95 -12.83
CA VAL A 91 2.48 -1.49 -13.32
C VAL A 91 2.63 -0.52 -14.51
N ARG A 92 3.64 0.36 -14.47
CA ARG A 92 3.89 1.39 -15.50
C ARG A 92 4.60 0.86 -16.74
N THR A 93 5.35 -0.21 -16.64
CA THR A 93 6.16 -0.75 -17.77
C THR A 93 5.27 -1.38 -18.83
N ILE A 94 4.06 -1.81 -18.47
CA ILE A 94 3.08 -2.34 -19.41
C ILE A 94 2.28 -1.15 -19.95
N LEU A 95 2.58 -0.70 -21.16
CA LEU A 95 2.10 0.52 -21.82
C LEU A 95 0.57 0.67 -21.83
N GLY A 96 0.07 1.76 -21.24
CA GLY A 96 -1.34 2.18 -21.28
C GLY A 96 -1.51 3.67 -20.95
N LYS A 97 -2.50 4.33 -21.54
CA LYS A 97 -2.81 5.75 -21.32
C LYS A 97 -3.38 6.01 -19.92
N LYS A 98 -2.79 6.97 -19.22
CA LYS A 98 -3.03 7.38 -17.84
C LYS A 98 -4.30 8.20 -17.63
N THR A 99 -5.24 7.74 -16.78
CA THR A 99 -6.25 8.57 -16.10
C THR A 99 -6.66 7.88 -14.79
N ASP A 100 -6.85 8.62 -13.69
CA ASP A 100 -7.00 8.12 -12.32
C ASP A 100 -8.07 7.02 -12.10
N LYS A 101 -9.20 7.07 -12.82
CA LYS A 101 -10.19 5.97 -12.82
C LYS A 101 -9.76 4.74 -13.61
N LYS A 102 -8.74 4.88 -14.47
CA LYS A 102 -8.21 3.79 -15.28
C LYS A 102 -7.09 3.03 -14.58
N ASP A 103 -6.49 3.60 -13.53
CA ASP A 103 -5.36 2.96 -12.86
C ASP A 103 -5.81 1.71 -12.08
N SER A 104 -6.94 1.75 -11.36
CA SER A 104 -7.49 0.57 -10.67
C SER A 104 -8.01 -0.50 -11.63
N VAL A 105 -8.63 -0.10 -12.76
CA VAL A 105 -9.05 -1.02 -13.82
C VAL A 105 -7.81 -1.68 -14.44
N TRP A 106 -6.77 -0.89 -14.71
CA TRP A 106 -5.52 -1.38 -15.25
C TRP A 106 -4.82 -2.36 -14.32
N ILE A 107 -4.74 -2.05 -13.01
CA ILE A 107 -4.20 -2.96 -12.00
C ILE A 107 -4.97 -4.28 -11.99
N ALA A 108 -6.31 -4.22 -12.02
CA ALA A 108 -7.15 -5.42 -12.07
C ALA A 108 -6.90 -6.23 -13.35
N ASP A 109 -6.73 -5.55 -14.49
CA ASP A 109 -6.54 -6.19 -15.79
C ASP A 109 -5.19 -6.91 -15.90
N ILE A 110 -4.09 -6.27 -15.50
CA ILE A 110 -2.78 -6.93 -15.47
C ILE A 110 -2.73 -8.06 -14.44
N PHE A 111 -3.41 -7.87 -13.29
CA PHE A 111 -3.46 -8.86 -12.23
C PHE A 111 -4.21 -10.13 -12.66
N ARG A 112 -5.39 -10.01 -13.30
CA ARG A 112 -6.14 -11.16 -13.78
C ARG A 112 -5.38 -12.03 -14.77
N HIS A 113 -4.44 -11.45 -15.51
CA HIS A 113 -3.57 -12.15 -16.43
C HIS A 113 -2.27 -12.70 -15.80
N GLY A 114 -2.06 -12.49 -14.48
CA GLY A 114 -0.87 -12.95 -13.78
C GLY A 114 0.40 -12.22 -14.20
N LEU A 115 0.28 -11.01 -14.73
CA LEU A 115 1.41 -10.18 -15.20
C LEU A 115 2.04 -9.34 -14.09
N VAL A 116 1.51 -9.44 -12.87
CA VAL A 116 1.97 -8.69 -11.69
C VAL A 116 3.01 -9.51 -10.95
N GLU A 117 4.18 -8.92 -10.71
CA GLU A 117 5.19 -9.50 -9.84
C GLU A 117 4.90 -9.12 -8.39
N PRO A 118 4.64 -10.11 -7.50
CA PRO A 118 4.31 -9.84 -6.11
C PRO A 118 5.55 -9.38 -5.33
N SER A 119 5.41 -8.31 -4.57
CA SER A 119 6.41 -7.93 -3.57
C SER A 119 6.31 -8.85 -2.35
N PHE A 120 7.46 -9.29 -1.83
CA PHE A 120 7.46 -10.11 -0.62
C PHE A 120 6.88 -9.35 0.58
N MET A 121 5.82 -9.90 1.16
CA MET A 121 5.19 -9.37 2.37
C MET A 121 5.43 -10.31 3.55
N PRO A 122 6.20 -9.87 4.57
CA PRO A 122 6.40 -10.68 5.78
C PRO A 122 5.08 -10.92 6.54
N PRO A 123 4.98 -12.01 7.33
CA PRO A 123 3.89 -12.21 8.28
C PRO A 123 3.67 -11.01 9.22
N GLU A 124 2.47 -10.89 9.78
CA GLU A 124 2.07 -9.72 10.59
C GLU A 124 2.99 -9.49 11.79
N ASP A 125 3.34 -10.55 12.53
CA ASP A 125 4.25 -10.51 13.69
C ASP A 125 5.63 -9.96 13.32
N ILE A 126 6.16 -10.38 12.19
CA ILE A 126 7.45 -9.89 11.68
C ILE A 126 7.35 -8.41 11.25
N ARG A 127 6.23 -8.01 10.64
CA ARG A 127 6.00 -6.59 10.30
C ARG A 127 5.93 -5.72 11.56
N GLN A 128 5.18 -6.15 12.58
CA GLN A 128 5.07 -5.46 13.85
C GLN A 128 6.44 -5.34 14.55
N LEU A 129 7.22 -6.44 14.59
CA LEU A 129 8.57 -6.43 15.15
C LEU A 129 9.49 -5.43 14.40
N ARG A 130 9.46 -5.43 13.08
CA ARG A 130 10.25 -4.48 12.26
C ARG A 130 9.86 -3.03 12.56
N ASP A 131 8.58 -2.73 12.74
CA ASP A 131 8.11 -1.39 13.06
C ASP A 131 8.54 -0.95 14.47
N LEU A 132 8.46 -1.84 15.46
CA LEU A 132 8.98 -1.59 16.81
C LEU A 132 10.49 -1.32 16.79
N MET A 133 11.27 -2.11 16.05
CA MET A 133 12.70 -1.92 15.92
C MET A 133 13.07 -0.60 15.23
N ARG A 134 12.35 -0.21 14.19
CA ARG A 134 12.50 1.10 13.52
C ARG A 134 12.17 2.25 14.46
N TYR A 135 11.08 2.11 15.23
CA TYR A 135 10.68 3.09 16.22
C TYR A 135 11.74 3.25 17.32
N ARG A 136 12.23 2.14 17.87
CA ARG A 136 13.34 2.13 18.84
C ARG A 136 14.58 2.85 18.30
N ASN A 137 14.99 2.53 17.09
CA ASN A 137 16.14 3.17 16.46
C ASN A 137 15.95 4.68 16.32
N LYS A 138 14.75 5.12 15.88
CA LYS A 138 14.41 6.55 15.78
C LYS A 138 14.55 7.25 17.14
N HIS A 139 14.07 6.63 18.22
CA HIS A 139 14.24 7.19 19.58
C HIS A 139 15.69 7.26 20.03
N VAL A 140 16.52 6.26 19.73
CA VAL A 140 17.95 6.29 20.02
C VAL A 140 18.63 7.44 19.29
N TYR A 141 18.33 7.64 18.00
CA TYR A 141 18.86 8.76 17.22
C TYR A 141 18.44 10.12 17.79
N ASN A 142 17.15 10.30 18.08
CA ASN A 142 16.63 11.56 18.65
C ASN A 142 17.32 11.85 19.99
N ARG A 143 17.41 10.88 20.91
CA ARG A 143 18.11 11.03 22.19
C ARG A 143 19.57 11.42 22.01
N THR A 144 20.25 10.86 21.02
CA THR A 144 21.65 11.18 20.73
C THR A 144 21.78 12.61 20.19
N GLY A 145 20.87 13.01 19.28
CA GLY A 145 20.80 14.38 18.76
C GLY A 145 20.61 15.39 19.89
N GLU A 146 19.58 15.22 20.73
CA GLU A 146 19.32 16.09 21.88
C GLU A 146 20.50 16.20 22.84
N LYS A 147 21.23 15.09 23.08
CA LYS A 147 22.45 15.13 23.91
C LYS A 147 23.57 15.94 23.27
N ILE A 148 23.72 15.89 21.96
CA ILE A 148 24.71 16.67 21.21
C ILE A 148 24.33 18.15 21.27
N ASP A 149 23.08 18.48 20.99
CA ASP A 149 22.58 19.85 21.02
C ASP A 149 22.73 20.47 22.40
N PHE A 150 22.40 19.71 23.46
CA PHE A 150 22.62 20.15 24.84
C PHE A 150 24.10 20.39 25.17
N LYS A 151 25.00 19.53 24.71
CA LYS A 151 26.46 19.74 24.88
C LYS A 151 26.93 21.00 24.16
N ILE A 152 26.45 21.24 22.94
CA ILE A 152 26.77 22.46 22.17
C ILE A 152 26.27 23.69 22.93
N LEU A 153 25.05 23.68 23.44
CA LEU A 153 24.49 24.78 24.26
C LEU A 153 25.34 25.07 25.48
N LEU A 154 25.87 24.04 26.15
CA LEU A 154 26.76 24.25 27.32
C LEU A 154 28.13 24.83 26.96
N LEU A 155 28.61 24.58 25.74
CA LEU A 155 29.90 25.10 25.26
C LEU A 155 29.82 26.61 24.92
N PHE A 156 28.67 27.12 24.49
CA PHE A 156 28.49 28.53 24.15
C PHE A 156 28.79 29.50 25.30
N PRO A 157 28.32 29.30 26.55
CA PRO A 157 28.66 30.17 27.67
C PRO A 157 30.15 30.10 28.07
N MET A 158 30.75 28.91 27.98
CA MET A 158 32.20 28.75 28.28
C MET A 158 33.08 29.49 27.28
N PHE A 159 32.73 29.51 25.99
CA PHE A 159 33.45 30.30 24.98
C PHE A 159 33.37 31.77 25.21
N LYS A 160 32.24 32.30 25.70
CA LYS A 160 32.07 33.70 26.06
C LYS A 160 32.89 34.13 27.28
N LEU A 161 33.05 33.23 28.26
CA LEU A 161 33.86 33.46 29.46
C LEU A 161 35.36 33.39 29.21
N LEU A 162 35.81 32.71 28.18
CA LEU A 162 37.23 32.60 27.79
C LEU A 162 37.68 33.75 26.87
N MET A 163 36.75 34.53 26.31
CA MET A 163 37.02 35.69 25.43
C MET A 163 36.77 37.05 26.13
N SER A 164 36.35 37.05 27.38
CA SER A 164 36.25 38.23 28.25
C SER A 164 37.43 38.31 29.21
#